data_00c0bfb825acd595cfd48be6f63d1cb8
#
_entry.id   00c0bfb825acd595cfd48be6f63d1cb8
#
_cell.length_a   1.000
_cell.length_b   1.000
_cell.length_c   1.000
_cell.angle_alpha   90.00
_cell.angle_beta   90.00
_cell.angle_gamma   90.00
#
_symmetry.space_group_name_H-M   'P 1'
#
loop_
_entity.id
_entity.type
_entity.pdbx_description
1 polymer ?
#
loop_
_entity_poly.entity_id
_entity_poly.type
_entity_poly.pdbx_seq_one_letter_code
_entity_poly.pdbx_strand_id
1 'polypeptide(L)'
;MSTVATALLCLALNVYYEARGESYVGKEAVAHVVMNRLKAPEYPDTVCEVVYQPGQFSWIAMKLKKPQGPAWEDAQHIAQKVLDGESRDPTLGATHFHNTKLPYTWNKKYTRTEVIGLHAFYKKKARPRGVKL
;
A
#
# COMPACT_ATOMS: atom_id res chain seq x y z
N MET A 1 -20.88 -1.74 12.06
CA MET A 1 -20.33 -1.23 10.80
C MET A 1 -20.25 -2.34 9.76
N SER A 2 -20.51 -2.04 8.51
CA SER A 2 -20.33 -3.02 7.45
C SER A 2 -18.84 -3.27 7.22
N THR A 3 -18.48 -4.44 6.71
CA THR A 3 -17.12 -4.80 6.38
C THR A 3 -16.53 -3.81 5.34
N VAL A 4 -17.36 -3.34 4.40
CA VAL A 4 -16.95 -2.38 3.37
C VAL A 4 -16.57 -1.04 4.00
N ALA A 5 -17.37 -0.52 4.94
CA ALA A 5 -17.06 0.75 5.61
C ALA A 5 -15.77 0.65 6.42
N THR A 6 -15.53 -0.50 7.06
CA THR A 6 -14.29 -0.74 7.82
C THR A 6 -13.08 -0.81 6.90
N ALA A 7 -13.19 -1.53 5.77
CA ALA A 7 -12.11 -1.61 4.79
C ALA A 7 -11.75 -0.23 4.23
N LEU A 8 -12.76 0.58 3.92
CA LEU A 8 -12.56 1.95 3.44
C LEU A 8 -11.77 2.78 4.45
N LEU A 9 -12.18 2.73 5.71
CA LEU A 9 -11.50 3.50 6.77
C LEU A 9 -10.03 3.06 6.91
N CYS A 10 -9.79 1.77 6.98
CA CYS A 10 -8.42 1.25 7.13
C CYS A 10 -7.54 1.65 5.94
N LEU A 11 -8.05 1.50 4.72
CA LEU A 11 -7.30 1.85 3.53
C LEU A 11 -7.03 3.35 3.46
N ALA A 12 -8.04 4.17 3.75
CA ALA A 12 -7.90 5.63 3.75
C ALA A 12 -6.87 6.10 4.79
N LEU A 13 -6.89 5.52 5.98
CA LEU A 13 -5.89 5.84 7.01
C LEU A 13 -4.48 5.55 6.52
N ASN A 14 -4.30 4.40 5.87
CA ASN A 14 -2.97 4.04 5.37
C ASN A 14 -2.50 4.99 4.26
N VAL A 15 -3.38 5.33 3.32
CA VAL A 15 -3.07 6.31 2.27
C VAL A 15 -2.68 7.66 2.89
N TYR A 16 -3.46 8.11 3.86
CA TYR A 16 -3.23 9.39 4.52
C TYR A 16 -1.85 9.44 5.19
N TYR A 17 -1.54 8.48 6.05
CA TYR A 17 -0.29 8.51 6.81
C TYR A 17 0.94 8.14 5.99
N GLU A 18 0.80 7.29 4.99
CA GLU A 18 1.95 6.87 4.17
C GLU A 18 2.22 7.81 3.00
N ALA A 19 1.21 8.47 2.46
CA ALA A 19 1.33 9.16 1.18
C ALA A 19 0.71 10.56 1.15
N ARG A 20 0.47 11.17 2.31
CA ARG A 20 -0.22 12.46 2.38
C ARG A 20 0.40 13.55 1.49
N GLY A 21 1.73 13.60 1.40
CA GLY A 21 2.46 14.57 0.60
C GLY A 21 2.69 14.19 -0.85
N GLU A 22 2.23 13.00 -1.27
CA GLU A 22 2.47 12.50 -2.60
C GLU A 22 1.42 12.99 -3.61
N SER A 23 1.71 12.82 -4.89
CA SER A 23 0.76 13.08 -5.97
C SER A 23 -0.44 12.14 -5.87
N TYR A 24 -1.47 12.43 -6.67
CA TYR A 24 -2.65 11.55 -6.75
C TYR A 24 -2.23 10.12 -7.10
N VAL A 25 -1.38 9.97 -8.13
CA VAL A 25 -0.90 8.64 -8.55
C VAL A 25 -0.08 7.96 -7.45
N GLY A 26 0.72 8.72 -6.71
CA GLY A 26 1.48 8.19 -5.58
C GLY A 26 0.59 7.69 -4.47
N LYS A 27 -0.52 8.36 -4.21
CA LYS A 27 -1.52 7.93 -3.22
C LYS A 27 -2.23 6.66 -3.69
N GLU A 28 -2.62 6.61 -4.97
CA GLU A 28 -3.19 5.38 -5.55
C GLU A 28 -2.22 4.21 -5.43
N ALA A 29 -0.94 4.47 -5.67
CA ALA A 29 0.10 3.45 -5.60
C ALA A 29 0.16 2.80 -4.22
N VAL A 30 0.15 3.60 -3.16
CA VAL A 30 0.17 3.08 -1.78
C VAL A 30 -1.08 2.24 -1.49
N ALA A 31 -2.25 2.68 -1.95
CA ALA A 31 -3.48 1.91 -1.79
C ALA A 31 -3.40 0.57 -2.52
N HIS A 32 -2.84 0.55 -3.72
CA HIS A 32 -2.72 -0.70 -4.48
C HIS A 32 -1.74 -1.68 -3.86
N VAL A 33 -0.71 -1.21 -3.15
CA VAL A 33 0.17 -2.11 -2.40
C VAL A 33 -0.64 -2.93 -1.38
N VAL A 34 -1.56 -2.29 -0.66
CA VAL A 34 -2.44 -3.00 0.28
C VAL A 34 -3.29 -4.03 -0.46
N MET A 35 -3.90 -3.64 -1.59
CA MET A 35 -4.74 -4.55 -2.37
C MET A 35 -3.94 -5.71 -2.96
N ASN A 36 -2.70 -5.46 -3.37
CA ASN A 36 -1.83 -6.51 -3.88
C ASN A 36 -1.43 -7.50 -2.79
N ARG A 37 -1.18 -7.02 -1.57
CA ARG A 37 -0.95 -7.90 -0.42
C ARG A 37 -2.17 -8.75 -0.14
N LEU A 38 -3.37 -8.17 -0.23
CA LEU A 38 -4.62 -8.88 0.00
C LEU A 38 -4.76 -10.10 -0.93
N LYS A 39 -4.23 -10.00 -2.15
CA LYS A 39 -4.29 -11.09 -3.14
C LYS A 39 -3.19 -12.14 -2.97
N ALA A 40 -2.16 -11.83 -2.19
CA ALA A 40 -1.00 -12.71 -2.03
C ALA A 40 -1.23 -13.66 -0.85
N PRO A 41 -0.95 -14.96 -1.02
CA PRO A 41 -1.28 -15.96 0.02
C PRO A 41 -0.49 -15.80 1.32
N GLU A 42 0.67 -15.13 1.30
CA GLU A 42 1.48 -14.92 2.49
C GLU A 42 1.00 -13.75 3.37
N TYR A 43 -0.02 -13.01 2.95
CA TYR A 43 -0.57 -11.89 3.71
C TYR A 43 -1.98 -12.21 4.21
N PRO A 44 -2.46 -11.45 5.22
CA PRO A 44 -3.85 -11.59 5.67
C PRO A 44 -4.85 -11.34 4.54
N ASP A 45 -6.07 -11.80 4.71
CA ASP A 45 -7.09 -11.74 3.66
C ASP A 45 -8.18 -10.68 3.86
N THR A 46 -7.93 -9.71 4.75
CA THR A 46 -8.78 -8.52 4.87
C THR A 46 -7.93 -7.26 4.81
N VAL A 47 -8.52 -6.17 4.31
CA VAL A 47 -7.82 -4.88 4.19
C VAL A 47 -7.29 -4.42 5.55
N CYS A 48 -8.12 -4.44 6.57
CA CYS A 48 -7.71 -3.97 7.89
C CYS A 48 -6.60 -4.82 8.49
N GLU A 49 -6.66 -6.14 8.32
CA GLU A 49 -5.60 -7.01 8.81
C GLU A 49 -4.28 -6.77 8.09
N VAL A 50 -4.31 -6.49 6.77
CA VAL A 50 -3.10 -6.13 6.03
C VAL A 50 -2.53 -4.82 6.54
N VAL A 51 -3.37 -3.80 6.72
CA VAL A 51 -2.93 -2.47 7.17
C VAL A 51 -2.34 -2.53 8.59
N TYR A 52 -3.01 -3.26 9.49
CA TYR A 52 -2.59 -3.31 10.90
C TYR A 52 -1.63 -4.44 11.22
N GLN A 53 -1.12 -5.14 10.23
CA GLN A 53 -0.14 -6.21 10.45
C GLN A 53 1.10 -5.64 11.17
N PRO A 54 1.53 -6.26 12.28
CA PRO A 54 2.66 -5.72 13.06
C PRO A 54 3.91 -5.51 12.22
N GLY A 55 4.54 -4.34 12.39
CA GLY A 55 5.82 -4.02 11.75
C GLY A 55 5.74 -3.62 10.28
N GLN A 56 4.56 -3.60 9.65
CA GLN A 56 4.45 -3.27 8.24
C GLN A 56 4.40 -1.76 7.98
N PHE A 57 3.65 -1.01 8.77
CA PHE A 57 3.55 0.43 8.63
C PHE A 57 3.89 1.12 9.93
N SER A 58 4.83 2.06 9.88
CA SER A 58 5.37 2.70 11.08
C SER A 58 4.34 3.54 11.83
N TRP A 59 3.37 4.14 11.12
CA TRP A 59 2.39 5.02 11.77
C TRP A 59 1.48 4.30 12.77
N ILE A 60 1.34 2.98 12.64
CA ILE A 60 0.48 2.17 13.53
C ILE A 60 0.92 2.29 15.00
N ALA A 61 2.25 2.30 15.25
CA ALA A 61 2.80 2.37 16.60
C ALA A 61 2.89 3.78 17.15
N MET A 62 2.58 4.79 16.35
CA MET A 62 2.70 6.19 16.73
C MET A 62 1.35 6.74 17.20
N LYS A 63 1.39 7.61 18.20
CA LYS A 63 0.17 8.34 18.63
C LYS A 63 0.02 9.56 17.74
N LEU A 64 -0.72 9.42 16.65
CA LEU A 64 -0.92 10.48 15.69
C LEU A 64 -2.26 11.18 15.89
N LYS A 65 -2.33 12.43 15.46
CA LYS A 65 -3.57 13.18 15.49
C LYS A 65 -4.57 12.55 14.53
N LYS A 66 -5.85 12.64 14.88
CA LYS A 66 -6.93 12.17 14.01
C LYS A 66 -6.85 12.88 12.65
N PRO A 67 -6.96 12.14 11.54
CA PRO A 67 -6.92 12.74 10.20
C PRO A 67 -8.06 13.73 9.99
N GLN A 68 -7.77 14.84 9.32
CA GLN A 68 -8.78 15.83 8.96
C GLN A 68 -8.27 16.68 7.81
N GLY A 69 -9.19 17.41 7.18
CA GLY A 69 -8.87 18.36 6.13
C GLY A 69 -8.81 17.75 4.74
N PRO A 70 -8.36 18.55 3.74
CA PRO A 70 -8.37 18.13 2.33
C PRO A 70 -7.58 16.86 2.05
N ALA A 71 -6.43 16.68 2.68
CA ALA A 71 -5.63 15.48 2.49
C ALA A 71 -6.36 14.21 2.96
N TRP A 72 -7.14 14.32 4.03
CA TRP A 72 -7.96 13.21 4.51
C TRP A 72 -9.12 12.92 3.55
N GLU A 73 -9.76 13.95 3.05
CA GLU A 73 -10.82 13.80 2.06
C GLU A 73 -10.30 13.13 0.79
N ASP A 74 -9.11 13.55 0.31
CA ASP A 74 -8.46 12.91 -0.84
C ASP A 74 -8.16 11.44 -0.58
N ALA A 75 -7.63 11.13 0.61
CA ALA A 75 -7.31 9.75 0.97
C ALA A 75 -8.56 8.87 0.95
N GLN A 76 -9.68 9.38 1.50
CA GLN A 76 -10.95 8.64 1.48
C GLN A 76 -11.48 8.43 0.07
N HIS A 77 -11.40 9.46 -0.77
CA HIS A 77 -11.85 9.38 -2.17
C HIS A 77 -11.02 8.34 -2.95
N ILE A 78 -9.70 8.40 -2.81
CA ILE A 78 -8.80 7.46 -3.48
C ILE A 78 -9.03 6.04 -3.00
N ALA A 79 -9.15 5.84 -1.69
CA ALA A 79 -9.43 4.52 -1.13
C ALA A 79 -10.73 3.94 -1.69
N GLN A 80 -11.77 4.76 -1.79
CA GLN A 80 -13.05 4.33 -2.35
C GLN A 80 -12.91 3.89 -3.80
N LYS A 81 -12.21 4.68 -4.62
CA LYS A 81 -11.99 4.32 -6.02
C LYS A 81 -11.23 3.00 -6.18
N VAL A 82 -10.21 2.81 -5.36
CA VAL A 82 -9.41 1.58 -5.41
C VAL A 82 -10.25 0.37 -5.00
N LEU A 83 -11.03 0.49 -3.93
CA LEU A 83 -11.91 -0.59 -3.47
C LEU A 83 -13.00 -0.92 -4.49
N ASP A 84 -13.49 0.09 -5.22
CA ASP A 84 -14.54 -0.09 -6.23
C ASP A 84 -14.01 -0.67 -7.56
N GLY A 85 -12.70 -0.86 -7.69
CA GLY A 85 -12.10 -1.34 -8.91
C GLY A 85 -12.00 -0.28 -10.01
N GLU A 86 -12.12 1.00 -9.66
CA GLU A 86 -12.09 2.12 -10.61
C GLU A 86 -10.70 2.77 -10.72
N SER A 87 -9.69 2.16 -10.14
CA SER A 87 -8.32 2.63 -10.17
C SER A 87 -7.40 1.56 -10.73
N ARG A 88 -6.58 1.94 -11.69
CA ARG A 88 -5.57 1.05 -12.26
C ARG A 88 -4.33 1.06 -11.37
N ASP A 89 -3.75 -0.11 -11.12
CA ASP A 89 -2.55 -0.24 -10.30
C ASP A 89 -1.33 0.34 -11.01
N PRO A 90 -0.79 1.50 -10.57
CA PRO A 90 0.39 2.08 -11.19
C PRO A 90 1.69 1.41 -10.74
N THR A 91 1.64 0.49 -9.77
CA THR A 91 2.83 -0.16 -9.22
C THR A 91 3.19 -1.46 -9.91
N LEU A 92 2.37 -1.93 -10.86
CA LEU A 92 2.60 -3.19 -11.57
C LEU A 92 2.67 -4.40 -10.65
N GLY A 93 1.81 -4.41 -9.63
CA GLY A 93 1.69 -5.54 -8.71
C GLY A 93 2.59 -5.50 -7.49
N ALA A 94 3.12 -4.34 -7.14
CA ALA A 94 4.03 -4.23 -6.00
C ALA A 94 3.35 -4.55 -4.67
N THR A 95 4.09 -5.19 -3.78
CA THR A 95 3.67 -5.47 -2.41
C THR A 95 4.55 -4.76 -1.37
N HIS A 96 5.59 -4.08 -1.82
CA HIS A 96 6.54 -3.39 -0.95
C HIS A 96 6.90 -2.03 -1.53
N PHE A 97 7.18 -1.07 -0.65
CA PHE A 97 7.75 0.20 -1.05
C PHE A 97 8.58 0.79 0.08
N HIS A 98 9.48 1.69 -0.28
CA HIS A 98 10.23 2.48 0.70
C HIS A 98 10.45 3.89 0.16
N ASN A 99 10.79 4.81 1.07
CA ASN A 99 11.13 6.18 0.71
C ASN A 99 12.49 6.16 0.00
N THR A 100 12.57 6.77 -1.19
CA THR A 100 13.79 6.79 -2.00
C THR A 100 14.97 7.50 -1.32
N LYS A 101 14.72 8.32 -0.31
CA LYS A 101 15.77 9.00 0.46
C LYS A 101 16.43 8.11 1.50
N LEU A 102 15.87 6.93 1.76
CA LEU A 102 16.45 5.98 2.72
C LEU A 102 17.36 4.99 1.98
N PRO A 103 18.51 4.64 2.58
CA PRO A 103 19.45 3.72 1.92
C PRO A 103 19.01 2.26 2.06
N TYR A 104 17.91 1.90 1.42
CA TYR A 104 17.46 0.53 1.41
C TYR A 104 18.11 -0.27 0.30
N THR A 105 18.68 -1.42 0.69
CA THR A 105 19.06 -2.45 -0.26
C THR A 105 18.22 -3.68 0.07
N TRP A 106 17.13 -3.89 -0.66
CA TRP A 106 16.39 -5.12 -0.54
C TRP A 106 17.10 -6.21 -1.31
N ASN A 107 17.00 -7.42 -0.78
CA ASN A 107 17.73 -8.56 -1.32
C ASN A 107 17.24 -8.96 -2.71
N LYS A 108 17.93 -9.93 -3.30
CA LYS A 108 17.68 -10.39 -4.66
C LYS A 108 16.30 -11.03 -4.88
N LYS A 109 15.50 -11.20 -3.81
CA LYS A 109 14.14 -11.76 -3.92
C LYS A 109 13.12 -10.77 -4.46
N TYR A 110 13.45 -9.48 -4.49
CA TYR A 110 12.54 -8.42 -4.90
C TYR A 110 13.02 -7.71 -6.15
N THR A 111 12.07 -7.35 -7.00
CA THR A 111 12.34 -6.57 -8.22
C THR A 111 11.63 -5.23 -8.10
N ARG A 112 12.37 -4.15 -8.32
CA ARG A 112 11.77 -2.81 -8.37
C ARG A 112 10.88 -2.71 -9.60
N THR A 113 9.63 -2.32 -9.40
CA THR A 113 8.64 -2.22 -10.48
C THR A 113 8.48 -0.80 -10.97
N GLU A 114 8.44 0.17 -10.05
CA GLU A 114 8.24 1.59 -10.38
C GLU A 114 8.82 2.47 -9.30
N VAL A 115 9.12 3.70 -9.68
CA VAL A 115 9.40 4.80 -8.74
C VAL A 115 8.37 5.87 -9.02
N ILE A 116 7.60 6.24 -8.01
CA ILE A 116 6.55 7.25 -8.11
C ILE A 116 6.76 8.24 -6.98
N GLY A 117 7.07 9.50 -7.31
CA GLY A 117 7.40 10.50 -6.32
C GLY A 117 8.57 10.06 -5.45
N LEU A 118 8.39 10.06 -4.16
CA LEU A 118 9.43 9.68 -3.19
C LEU A 118 9.40 8.19 -2.82
N HIS A 119 8.57 7.39 -3.48
CA HIS A 119 8.45 5.96 -3.18
C HIS A 119 8.98 5.09 -4.31
N ALA A 120 9.80 4.11 -3.97
CA ALA A 120 10.22 3.04 -4.87
C ALA A 120 9.45 1.78 -4.51
N PHE A 121 8.85 1.15 -5.51
CA PHE A 121 7.95 0.01 -5.34
C PHE A 121 8.60 -1.29 -5.81
N TYR A 122 8.29 -2.38 -5.14
CA TYR A 122 8.90 -3.68 -5.38
C TYR A 122 7.89 -4.79 -5.32
N LYS A 123 8.13 -5.84 -6.11
CA LYS A 123 7.39 -7.08 -5.97
C LYS A 123 8.37 -8.25 -5.84
N LYS A 124 7.89 -9.34 -5.26
CA LYS A 124 8.68 -10.55 -5.12
C LYS A 124 8.94 -11.12 -6.50
N LYS A 125 10.19 -11.54 -6.77
CA LYS A 125 10.52 -12.17 -8.05
C LYS A 125 9.73 -13.46 -8.22
N ALA A 126 9.20 -13.67 -9.43
CA ALA A 126 8.58 -14.94 -9.79
C ALA A 126 9.65 -16.04 -9.79
N ARG A 127 9.23 -17.24 -9.40
CA ARG A 127 10.12 -18.41 -9.53
C ARG A 127 10.38 -18.68 -11.00
N PRO A 128 11.61 -19.03 -11.37
CA PRO A 128 11.87 -19.49 -12.73
C PRO A 128 10.98 -20.67 -13.06
N ARG A 129 10.51 -20.71 -14.29
CA ARG A 129 9.63 -21.78 -14.76
C ARG A 129 10.35 -23.13 -14.69
N GLY A 130 9.68 -24.13 -14.12
CA GLY A 130 10.25 -25.48 -14.01
C GLY A 130 11.10 -25.73 -12.78
N VAL A 131 11.31 -24.71 -11.94
CA VAL A 131 12.03 -24.89 -10.68
C VAL A 131 11.08 -25.40 -9.60
N LYS A 132 11.43 -26.54 -9.02
CA LYS A 132 10.73 -27.08 -7.86
C LYS A 132 11.46 -26.67 -6.59
N LEU A 133 10.70 -26.29 -5.59
CA LEU A 133 11.26 -25.96 -4.27
C LEU A 133 10.97 -27.07 -3.27
#